data_7ae0c99d5e77aedb53db80552e23075d
#
_entry.id   7ae0c99d5e77aedb53db80552e23075d
#
_cell.length_a   1.000
_cell.length_b   1.000
_cell.length_c   1.000
_cell.angle_alpha   90.00
_cell.angle_beta   90.00
_cell.angle_gamma   90.00
#
_symmetry.space_group_name_H-M   'P 1'
#
loop_
_entity.id
_entity.type
_entity.pdbx_description
1 polymer ?
#
loop_
_entity_poly.entity_id
_entity_poly.type
_entity_poly.pdbx_seq_one_letter_code
_entity_poly.pdbx_strand_id
1 'polypeptide(L)'
;MSAPHIDVEQVEAANTAYYEALERGDFEAVSAQWLSPSDLGVDEEYHDPADTGVISCVHPGWHALTGRGEVLRSYALIMANTDYIQFFLTDVHVSVTGDTALVTCTENILSGGPAPEEGGELGPLVGQLVVATNVFRRTDDGWKLWSHHASPVLAENDEDDTDEPPAPDETLS
;
A
#
# COMPACT_ATOMS: atom_id res chain seq x y z
N MET A 1 -1.05 -27.96 -14.96
CA MET A 1 -0.67 -26.62 -15.44
C MET A 1 -1.69 -25.62 -14.91
N SER A 2 -1.31 -24.81 -13.92
CA SER A 2 -2.12 -23.66 -13.61
C SER A 2 -2.04 -22.71 -14.80
N ALA A 3 -3.17 -22.38 -15.38
CA ALA A 3 -3.20 -21.40 -16.44
C ALA A 3 -2.69 -20.07 -15.88
N PRO A 4 -1.79 -19.34 -16.56
CA PRO A 4 -1.28 -18.05 -16.09
C PRO A 4 -2.38 -17.06 -15.69
N HIS A 5 -3.54 -17.16 -16.30
CA HIS A 5 -4.70 -16.32 -15.98
C HIS A 5 -5.26 -16.55 -14.59
N ILE A 6 -5.27 -17.79 -14.10
CA ILE A 6 -5.81 -18.11 -12.78
C ILE A 6 -4.95 -17.46 -11.69
N ASP A 7 -3.64 -17.52 -11.85
CA ASP A 7 -2.71 -16.90 -10.90
C ASP A 7 -2.87 -15.38 -10.88
N VAL A 8 -2.96 -14.75 -12.05
CA VAL A 8 -3.18 -13.31 -12.16
C VAL A 8 -4.49 -12.90 -11.48
N GLU A 9 -5.58 -13.62 -11.75
CA GLU A 9 -6.88 -13.33 -11.12
C GLU A 9 -6.84 -13.51 -9.60
N GLN A 10 -6.13 -14.53 -9.11
CA GLN A 10 -5.98 -14.77 -7.68
C GLN A 10 -5.15 -13.67 -7.01
N VAL A 11 -4.10 -13.18 -7.67
CA VAL A 11 -3.28 -12.08 -7.17
C VAL A 11 -4.08 -10.78 -7.17
N GLU A 12 -4.83 -10.51 -8.22
CA GLU A 12 -5.73 -9.35 -8.27
C GLU A 12 -6.74 -9.39 -7.12
N ALA A 13 -7.33 -10.56 -6.87
CA ALA A 13 -8.27 -10.75 -5.77
C ALA A 13 -7.60 -10.52 -4.41
N ALA A 14 -6.37 -11.02 -4.21
CA ALA A 14 -5.62 -10.80 -2.98
C ALA A 14 -5.26 -9.32 -2.78
N ASN A 15 -4.88 -8.63 -3.85
CA ASN A 15 -4.60 -7.21 -3.82
C ASN A 15 -5.85 -6.40 -3.44
N THR A 16 -6.98 -6.71 -4.04
CA THR A 16 -8.26 -6.07 -3.73
C THR A 16 -8.67 -6.34 -2.27
N ALA A 17 -8.55 -7.58 -1.82
CA ALA A 17 -8.89 -7.97 -0.44
C ALA A 17 -8.07 -7.21 0.61
N TYR A 18 -6.80 -6.93 0.32
CA TYR A 18 -5.94 -6.12 1.18
C TYR A 18 -6.51 -4.69 1.36
N TYR A 19 -6.84 -4.03 0.26
CA TYR A 19 -7.38 -2.66 0.33
C TYR A 19 -8.78 -2.63 0.95
N GLU A 20 -9.62 -3.60 0.65
CA GLU A 20 -10.95 -3.70 1.27
C GLU A 20 -10.87 -3.92 2.79
N ALA A 21 -9.90 -4.68 3.26
CA ALA A 21 -9.67 -4.86 4.69
C ALA A 21 -9.27 -3.54 5.38
N LEU A 22 -8.45 -2.73 4.71
CA LEU A 22 -8.10 -1.39 5.18
C LEU A 22 -9.32 -0.47 5.23
N GLU A 23 -10.15 -0.50 4.19
CA GLU A 23 -11.37 0.33 4.12
C GLU A 23 -12.35 0.00 5.25
N ARG A 24 -12.48 -1.29 5.61
CA ARG A 24 -13.34 -1.73 6.69
C ARG A 24 -12.76 -1.47 8.09
N GLY A 25 -11.49 -1.10 8.18
CA GLY A 25 -10.80 -1.01 9.46
C GLY A 25 -10.68 -2.37 10.16
N ASP A 26 -10.60 -3.44 9.38
CA ASP A 26 -10.53 -4.82 9.89
C ASP A 26 -9.06 -5.23 10.07
N PHE A 27 -8.55 -5.02 11.27
CA PHE A 27 -7.16 -5.31 11.59
C PHE A 27 -6.80 -6.78 11.43
N GLU A 28 -7.70 -7.68 11.83
CA GLU A 28 -7.45 -9.12 11.69
C GLU A 28 -7.37 -9.54 10.22
N ALA A 29 -8.25 -8.98 9.39
CA ALA A 29 -8.21 -9.23 7.95
C ALA A 29 -6.92 -8.69 7.31
N VAL A 30 -6.48 -7.49 7.68
CA VAL A 30 -5.20 -6.93 7.21
C VAL A 30 -4.05 -7.82 7.66
N SER A 31 -4.03 -8.23 8.92
CA SER A 31 -3.01 -9.13 9.45
C SER A 31 -2.94 -10.45 8.66
N ALA A 32 -4.08 -11.00 8.29
CA ALA A 32 -4.19 -12.24 7.53
C ALA A 32 -3.70 -12.10 6.07
N GLN A 33 -3.65 -10.90 5.52
CA GLN A 33 -3.14 -10.66 4.17
C GLN A 33 -1.61 -10.69 4.10
N TRP A 34 -0.94 -10.50 5.23
CA TRP A 34 0.50 -10.44 5.30
C TRP A 34 1.12 -11.81 5.54
N LEU A 35 2.22 -12.06 4.86
CA LEU A 35 3.01 -13.28 5.01
C LEU A 35 3.45 -13.45 6.47
N SER A 36 3.33 -14.66 6.99
CA SER A 36 3.79 -15.01 8.33
C SER A 36 4.91 -16.07 8.27
N PRO A 37 5.71 -16.24 9.33
CA PRO A 37 6.71 -17.28 9.38
C PRO A 37 6.12 -18.68 9.15
N SER A 38 4.92 -18.94 9.67
CA SER A 38 4.24 -20.22 9.47
C SER A 38 3.91 -20.52 8.01
N ASP A 39 3.63 -19.48 7.20
CA ASP A 39 3.42 -19.62 5.76
C ASP A 39 4.66 -20.13 5.02
N LEU A 40 5.83 -19.88 5.60
CA LEU A 40 7.12 -20.32 5.06
C LEU A 40 7.63 -21.62 5.68
N GLY A 41 6.83 -22.26 6.53
CA GLY A 41 7.21 -23.49 7.23
C GLY A 41 8.23 -23.26 8.34
N VAL A 42 8.37 -22.03 8.81
CA VAL A 42 9.24 -21.67 9.94
C VAL A 42 8.41 -21.74 11.22
N ASP A 43 8.88 -22.51 12.20
CA ASP A 43 8.25 -22.62 13.49
C ASP A 43 8.40 -21.28 14.24
N GLU A 44 7.30 -20.72 14.69
CA GLU A 44 7.30 -19.45 15.45
C GLU A 44 8.16 -19.54 16.72
N GLU A 45 8.31 -20.74 17.27
CA GLU A 45 9.12 -20.99 18.45
C GLU A 45 10.64 -20.79 18.21
N TYR A 46 11.07 -20.93 16.95
CA TYR A 46 12.47 -20.78 16.55
C TYR A 46 12.74 -19.47 15.79
N HIS A 47 11.73 -18.66 15.63
CA HIS A 47 11.87 -17.40 14.93
C HIS A 47 12.52 -16.38 15.84
N ASP A 48 13.71 -15.91 15.48
CA ASP A 48 14.34 -14.78 16.19
C ASP A 48 13.47 -13.53 15.98
N PRO A 49 12.94 -12.96 17.06
CA PRO A 49 12.19 -11.70 16.93
C PRO A 49 13.01 -10.57 16.29
N ALA A 50 14.33 -10.70 16.29
CA ALA A 50 15.24 -9.78 15.62
C ALA A 50 15.37 -10.09 14.11
N ASP A 51 14.92 -11.26 13.67
CA ASP A 51 14.86 -11.57 12.24
C ASP A 51 13.67 -10.86 11.62
N THR A 52 13.92 -9.64 11.24
CA THR A 52 12.96 -8.73 10.63
C THR A 52 12.73 -9.01 9.15
N GLY A 53 13.38 -10.06 8.61
CA GLY A 53 13.56 -10.26 7.18
C GLY A 53 12.36 -10.78 6.40
N VAL A 54 11.23 -11.13 7.06
CA VAL A 54 10.13 -11.80 6.35
C VAL A 54 9.30 -10.82 5.53
N ILE A 55 8.91 -9.71 6.10
CA ILE A 55 8.08 -8.72 5.40
C ILE A 55 8.61 -7.30 5.57
N SER A 56 8.30 -6.46 4.61
CA SER A 56 8.60 -5.04 4.67
C SER A 56 7.42 -4.20 4.22
N CYS A 57 7.30 -3.02 4.79
CA CYS A 57 6.23 -2.08 4.46
C CYS A 57 6.76 -0.65 4.49
N VAL A 58 6.41 0.11 3.47
CA VAL A 58 6.65 1.56 3.45
C VAL A 58 5.31 2.24 3.17
N HIS A 59 4.76 2.88 4.18
CA HIS A 59 3.57 3.72 4.00
C HIS A 59 3.95 5.05 3.34
N PRO A 60 3.02 5.71 2.64
CA PRO A 60 3.31 6.99 2.00
C PRO A 60 3.91 8.00 2.97
N GLY A 61 5.14 8.42 2.72
CA GLY A 61 5.86 9.37 3.56
C GLY A 61 6.54 8.80 4.81
N TRP A 62 6.46 7.49 5.03
CA TRP A 62 7.08 6.83 6.17
C TRP A 62 8.47 6.27 5.83
N HIS A 63 9.25 6.02 6.87
CA HIS A 63 10.43 5.18 6.76
C HIS A 63 10.05 3.72 6.55
N ALA A 64 10.98 2.92 6.06
CA ALA A 64 10.76 1.50 5.88
C ALA A 64 10.57 0.79 7.22
N LEU A 65 9.54 -0.05 7.29
CA LEU A 65 9.26 -0.93 8.40
C LEU A 65 9.60 -2.35 8.01
N THR A 66 10.24 -3.09 8.88
CA THR A 66 10.64 -4.46 8.62
C THR A 66 10.16 -5.38 9.74
N GLY A 67 9.70 -6.56 9.34
CA GLY A 67 9.17 -7.55 10.27
C GLY A 67 7.70 -7.34 10.62
N ARG A 68 7.06 -8.47 10.94
CA ARG A 68 5.61 -8.52 11.14
C ARG A 68 5.14 -7.66 12.32
N GLY A 69 5.91 -7.63 13.42
CA GLY A 69 5.56 -6.84 14.60
C GLY A 69 5.48 -5.35 14.31
N GLU A 70 6.49 -4.79 13.65
CA GLU A 70 6.50 -3.36 13.29
C GLU A 70 5.42 -3.02 12.27
N VAL A 71 5.28 -3.87 11.25
CA VAL A 71 4.30 -3.66 10.19
C VAL A 71 2.88 -3.66 10.74
N LEU A 72 2.51 -4.67 11.51
CA LEU A 72 1.16 -4.75 12.07
C LEU A 72 0.88 -3.64 13.08
N ARG A 73 1.87 -3.24 13.87
CA ARG A 73 1.72 -2.11 14.79
C ARG A 73 1.42 -0.81 14.03
N SER A 74 2.05 -0.61 12.87
CA SER A 74 1.80 0.56 12.04
C SER A 74 0.36 0.60 11.53
N TYR A 75 -0.20 -0.53 11.12
CA TYR A 75 -1.59 -0.61 10.69
C TYR A 75 -2.56 -0.32 11.84
N ALA A 76 -2.29 -0.86 13.02
CA ALA A 76 -3.10 -0.58 14.21
C ALA A 76 -3.12 0.93 14.52
N LEU A 77 -1.96 1.59 14.41
CA LEU A 77 -1.85 3.03 14.62
C LEU A 77 -2.61 3.83 13.56
N ILE A 78 -2.47 3.46 12.28
CA ILE A 78 -3.17 4.11 11.18
C ILE A 78 -4.69 3.96 11.35
N MET A 79 -5.16 2.77 11.67
CA MET A 79 -6.58 2.50 11.89
C MET A 79 -7.16 3.27 13.08
N ALA A 80 -6.38 3.41 14.15
CA ALA A 80 -6.79 4.18 15.33
C ALA A 80 -6.95 5.68 15.02
N ASN A 81 -6.25 6.19 14.03
CA ASN A 81 -6.26 7.61 13.65
C ASN A 81 -7.04 7.91 12.38
N THR A 82 -7.72 6.92 11.81
CA THR A 82 -8.45 7.06 10.55
C THR A 82 -9.87 6.55 10.73
N ASP A 83 -10.86 7.44 10.69
CA ASP A 83 -12.27 7.05 10.82
C ASP A 83 -12.87 6.64 9.48
N TYR A 84 -12.34 7.16 8.40
CA TYR A 84 -12.81 6.87 7.06
C TYR A 84 -11.63 6.79 6.10
N ILE A 85 -11.60 5.74 5.29
CA ILE A 85 -10.64 5.62 4.20
C ILE A 85 -11.27 4.81 3.07
N GLN A 86 -11.05 5.27 1.85
CA GLN A 86 -11.44 4.58 0.64
C GLN A 86 -10.34 4.63 -0.39
N PHE A 87 -10.12 3.51 -1.06
CA PHE A 87 -9.11 3.37 -2.12
C PHE A 87 -9.80 3.16 -3.46
N PHE A 88 -9.46 3.98 -4.42
CA PHE A 88 -9.82 3.77 -5.81
C PHE A 88 -8.54 3.40 -6.56
N LEU A 89 -8.42 2.12 -6.92
CA LEU A 89 -7.22 1.64 -7.61
C LEU A 89 -7.34 1.85 -9.11
N THR A 90 -6.31 2.42 -9.69
CA THR A 90 -6.16 2.58 -11.14
C THR A 90 -4.80 2.08 -11.59
N ASP A 91 -4.63 1.87 -12.89
CA ASP A 91 -3.37 1.40 -13.47
C ASP A 91 -2.81 0.14 -12.79
N VAL A 92 -3.69 -0.82 -12.50
CA VAL A 92 -3.30 -2.07 -11.85
C VAL A 92 -2.65 -3.00 -12.85
N HIS A 93 -1.38 -3.35 -12.59
CA HIS A 93 -0.62 -4.29 -13.39
C HIS A 93 -0.12 -5.43 -12.52
N VAL A 94 -0.39 -6.65 -12.96
CA VAL A 94 0.01 -7.86 -12.25
C VAL A 94 0.97 -8.67 -13.11
N SER A 95 2.07 -9.10 -12.51
CA SER A 95 3.04 -10.00 -13.13
C SER A 95 3.34 -11.15 -12.17
N VAL A 96 3.19 -12.37 -12.64
CA VAL A 96 3.41 -13.58 -11.83
C VAL A 96 4.59 -14.37 -12.39
N THR A 97 5.53 -14.71 -11.51
CA THR A 97 6.67 -15.57 -11.85
C THR A 97 6.85 -16.61 -10.76
N GLY A 98 6.50 -17.88 -11.05
CA GLY A 98 6.54 -18.94 -10.05
C GLY A 98 5.64 -18.63 -8.86
N ASP A 99 6.24 -18.61 -7.67
CA ASP A 99 5.54 -18.37 -6.41
C ASP A 99 5.56 -16.90 -5.97
N THR A 100 6.00 -16.01 -6.83
CA THR A 100 6.08 -14.58 -6.54
C THR A 100 5.27 -13.79 -7.55
N ALA A 101 4.55 -12.80 -7.06
CA ALA A 101 3.80 -11.88 -7.90
C ALA A 101 4.12 -10.43 -7.57
N LEU A 102 4.16 -9.63 -8.60
CA LEU A 102 4.37 -8.20 -8.51
C LEU A 102 3.10 -7.48 -8.96
N VAL A 103 2.60 -6.59 -8.12
CA VAL A 103 1.49 -5.72 -8.46
C VAL A 103 1.96 -4.27 -8.34
N THR A 104 1.75 -3.51 -9.39
CA THR A 104 1.89 -2.06 -9.33
C THR A 104 0.53 -1.43 -9.56
N CYS A 105 0.21 -0.39 -8.84
CA CYS A 105 -1.05 0.33 -8.99
C CYS A 105 -0.95 1.77 -8.50
N THR A 106 -1.92 2.56 -8.90
CA THR A 106 -2.13 3.89 -8.36
C THR A 106 -3.25 3.82 -7.34
N GLU A 107 -2.97 4.30 -6.13
CA GLU A 107 -3.94 4.42 -5.06
C GLU A 107 -4.48 5.85 -5.05
N ASN A 108 -5.75 6.00 -5.43
CA ASN A 108 -6.46 7.26 -5.25
C ASN A 108 -7.16 7.16 -3.89
N ILE A 109 -6.64 7.82 -2.89
CA ILE A 109 -7.06 7.67 -1.50
C ILE A 109 -7.93 8.85 -1.09
N LEU A 110 -9.08 8.54 -0.51
CA LEU A 110 -9.93 9.52 0.16
C LEU A 110 -10.01 9.12 1.63
N SER A 111 -9.60 10.00 2.53
CA SER A 111 -9.56 9.68 3.94
C SER A 111 -10.03 10.83 4.82
N GLY A 112 -10.50 10.52 6.01
CA GLY A 112 -10.90 11.47 7.03
C GLY A 112 -10.50 10.96 8.40
N GLY A 113 -9.94 11.85 9.21
CA GLY A 113 -9.62 11.57 10.59
C GLY A 113 -10.84 11.68 11.50
N PRO A 114 -10.61 11.53 12.83
CA PRO A 114 -11.68 11.68 13.81
C PRO A 114 -12.35 13.03 13.71
N ALA A 115 -13.68 13.05 13.93
CA ALA A 115 -14.42 14.31 14.02
C ALA A 115 -13.83 15.18 15.14
N PRO A 116 -13.66 16.48 14.90
CA PRO A 116 -13.06 17.39 15.88
C PRO A 116 -13.93 17.63 17.14
N GLU A 117 -15.20 17.25 17.10
CA GLU A 117 -16.15 17.41 18.20
C GLU A 117 -16.95 16.13 18.45
N GLU A 118 -17.25 15.83 19.73
CA GLU A 118 -18.13 14.72 20.08
C GLU A 118 -19.51 14.87 19.42
N GLY A 119 -19.90 13.83 18.67
CA GLY A 119 -21.18 13.81 17.96
C GLY A 119 -21.19 14.60 16.67
N GLY A 120 -20.03 15.12 16.24
CA GLY A 120 -19.86 15.81 14.99
C GLY A 120 -19.77 14.88 13.79
N GLU A 121 -19.92 15.45 12.61
CA GLU A 121 -19.68 14.78 11.34
C GLU A 121 -18.20 14.40 11.19
N LEU A 122 -17.90 13.48 10.27
CA LEU A 122 -16.53 13.17 9.91
C LEU A 122 -15.70 14.45 9.70
N GLY A 123 -14.44 14.41 10.12
CA GLY A 123 -13.48 15.47 9.83
C GLY A 123 -13.37 15.71 8.31
N PRO A 124 -12.70 16.80 7.90
CA PRO A 124 -12.56 17.08 6.49
C PRO A 124 -11.92 15.92 5.75
N LEU A 125 -12.45 15.60 4.57
CA LEU A 125 -11.92 14.55 3.71
C LEU A 125 -10.70 15.09 2.95
N VAL A 126 -9.66 14.28 2.90
CA VAL A 126 -8.40 14.58 2.22
C VAL A 126 -8.20 13.57 1.10
N GLY A 127 -7.94 14.05 -0.10
CA GLY A 127 -7.55 13.25 -1.24
C GLY A 127 -6.02 13.14 -1.33
N GLN A 128 -5.53 11.95 -1.63
CA GLN A 128 -4.11 11.70 -1.83
C GLN A 128 -3.90 10.77 -3.02
N LEU A 129 -2.91 11.10 -3.85
CA LEU A 129 -2.50 10.25 -4.97
C LEU A 129 -1.19 9.57 -4.61
N VAL A 130 -1.20 8.24 -4.70
CA VAL A 130 -0.09 7.38 -4.26
C VAL A 130 0.17 6.33 -5.32
N VAL A 131 1.42 6.01 -5.56
CA VAL A 131 1.80 4.83 -6.34
C VAL A 131 2.29 3.75 -5.39
N ALA A 132 1.88 2.51 -5.65
CA ALA A 132 2.22 1.38 -4.80
C ALA A 132 2.79 0.22 -5.60
N THR A 133 3.75 -0.45 -4.99
CA THR A 133 4.28 -1.73 -5.43
C THR A 133 4.01 -2.75 -4.34
N ASN A 134 3.24 -3.79 -4.67
CA ASN A 134 2.89 -4.87 -3.77
C ASN A 134 3.50 -6.16 -4.28
N VAL A 135 4.27 -6.83 -3.45
CA VAL A 135 4.87 -8.12 -3.77
C VAL A 135 4.16 -9.20 -2.96
N PHE A 136 3.66 -10.20 -3.65
CA PHE A 136 2.94 -11.33 -3.07
C PHE A 136 3.76 -12.61 -3.21
N ARG A 137 3.59 -13.47 -2.24
CA ARG A 137 4.13 -14.83 -2.24
C ARG A 137 3.00 -15.84 -2.20
N ARG A 138 3.10 -16.89 -3.03
CA ARG A 138 2.16 -18.01 -2.97
C ARG A 138 2.40 -18.83 -1.70
N THR A 139 1.33 -19.12 -0.98
CA THR A 139 1.33 -19.99 0.19
C THR A 139 0.25 -21.05 0.04
N ASP A 140 0.20 -22.02 0.96
CA ASP A 140 -0.88 -23.00 1.00
C ASP A 140 -2.25 -22.38 1.23
N ASP A 141 -2.28 -21.19 1.83
CA ASP A 141 -3.51 -20.42 2.10
C ASP A 141 -3.76 -19.28 1.08
N GLY A 142 -3.13 -19.36 -0.07
CA GLY A 142 -3.25 -18.35 -1.13
C GLY A 142 -2.09 -17.36 -1.17
N TRP A 143 -2.30 -16.27 -1.84
CA TRP A 143 -1.27 -15.25 -2.02
C TRP A 143 -1.25 -14.30 -0.83
N LYS A 144 -0.05 -14.08 -0.25
CA LYS A 144 0.16 -13.21 0.91
C LYS A 144 1.15 -12.10 0.57
N LEU A 145 0.94 -10.93 1.15
CA LEU A 145 1.85 -9.80 0.98
C LEU A 145 3.21 -10.09 1.62
N TRP A 146 4.23 -9.95 0.82
CA TRP A 146 5.62 -9.98 1.25
C TRP A 146 6.17 -8.58 1.46
N SER A 147 5.82 -7.66 0.55
CA SER A 147 6.21 -6.26 0.65
C SER A 147 5.11 -5.35 0.11
N HIS A 148 4.92 -4.23 0.78
CA HIS A 148 4.11 -3.12 0.31
C HIS A 148 4.95 -1.85 0.38
N HIS A 149 5.11 -1.17 -0.75
CA HIS A 149 5.83 0.08 -0.80
C HIS A 149 4.97 1.11 -1.53
N ALA A 150 4.58 2.13 -0.81
CA ALA A 150 3.76 3.20 -1.34
C ALA A 150 4.45 4.55 -1.17
N SER A 151 4.38 5.37 -2.21
CA SER A 151 4.90 6.72 -2.15
C SER A 151 3.94 7.73 -2.75
N PRO A 152 3.84 8.93 -2.17
CA PRO A 152 2.98 9.96 -2.72
C PRO A 152 3.51 10.37 -4.10
N VAL A 153 2.58 10.55 -5.03
CA VAL A 153 2.90 11.22 -6.29
C VAL A 153 3.02 12.69 -5.95
N LEU A 154 4.20 13.22 -6.10
CA LEU A 154 4.38 14.65 -5.98
C LEU A 154 3.56 15.31 -7.08
N ALA A 155 2.78 16.33 -6.72
CA ALA A 155 2.04 17.07 -7.70
C ALA A 155 2.98 17.44 -8.84
N GLU A 156 2.61 17.10 -10.07
CA GLU A 156 3.28 17.68 -11.20
C GLU A 156 3.23 19.16 -10.95
N ASN A 157 4.38 19.75 -10.74
CA ASN A 157 4.44 21.18 -10.60
C ASN A 157 3.90 21.74 -11.90
N ASP A 158 2.89 22.58 -11.81
CA ASP A 158 2.49 23.44 -12.91
C ASP A 158 3.65 24.34 -13.38
N GLU A 159 4.85 24.07 -12.87
CA GLU A 159 6.12 24.68 -13.21
C GLU A 159 6.58 24.38 -14.64
N ASP A 160 6.02 23.39 -15.28
CA ASP A 160 6.24 23.19 -16.72
C ASP A 160 5.71 24.39 -17.53
N ASP A 161 4.79 25.16 -16.98
CA ASP A 161 4.30 26.39 -17.59
C ASP A 161 5.16 27.61 -17.30
N THR A 162 6.12 27.51 -16.38
CA THR A 162 6.97 28.66 -16.01
C THR A 162 8.36 28.62 -16.61
N ASP A 163 8.73 27.55 -17.27
CA ASP A 163 10.01 27.43 -18.00
C ASP A 163 9.94 27.98 -19.44
N GLU A 164 8.97 28.82 -19.74
CA GLU A 164 9.08 29.64 -20.92
C GLU A 164 10.26 30.59 -20.72
N PRO A 165 11.33 30.45 -21.53
CA PRO A 165 12.47 31.34 -21.39
C PRO A 165 12.00 32.78 -21.56
N PRO A 166 12.48 33.69 -20.74
CA PRO A 166 12.08 35.10 -20.86
C PRO A 166 12.30 35.53 -22.31
N ALA A 167 11.28 36.18 -22.87
CA ALA A 167 11.36 36.69 -24.21
C ALA A 167 12.62 37.53 -24.33
N PRO A 168 13.39 37.37 -25.42
CA PRO A 168 14.61 38.14 -25.59
C PRO A 168 14.27 39.64 -25.47
N ASP A 169 15.00 40.29 -24.61
CA ASP A 169 14.85 41.71 -24.40
C ASP A 169 15.09 42.48 -25.73
N GLU A 170 14.02 42.97 -26.30
CA GLU A 170 14.06 43.77 -27.52
C GLU A 170 14.54 45.20 -27.26
N THR A 171 15.38 45.43 -26.25
CA THR A 171 16.00 46.69 -26.05
C THR A 171 17.34 46.73 -26.77
N LEU A 172 17.28 46.76 -28.07
CA LEU A 172 18.41 47.24 -28.88
C LEU A 172 17.89 48.40 -29.73
N SER A 173 18.08 49.52 -29.19
CA SER A 173 18.19 50.72 -30.04
C SER A 173 19.60 50.82 -30.60
#